data_42d0577d9fd81c0775c9ef1a06bb8629
#
_entry.id   42d0577d9fd81c0775c9ef1a06bb8629
#
_cell.length_a   1.000
_cell.length_b   1.000
_cell.length_c   1.000
_cell.angle_alpha   90.00
_cell.angle_beta   90.00
_cell.angle_gamma   90.00
#
_symmetry.space_group_name_H-M   'P 1'
#
loop_
_entity.id
_entity.type
_entity.pdbx_description
1 polymer ?
#
loop_
_entity_poly.entity_id
_entity_poly.type
_entity_poly.pdbx_seq_one_letter_code
_entity_poly.pdbx_strand_id
1 'polypeptide(L)'
;MTDSCDVNVRARFSPLIGISASISNGASRVGATYIQSIVKAGGTPVIIPAVTDGKVLRNIVSNLDGLVLIGGADVNPLWYEEEPREKLEEVDPVRDLYELKLIKMATDQNIPVLGICRGLQLLNVAFGGTLYQDIPSQRGDHSVKHRQDLPSSYGSHRVFVDANSQLATILGKDTLAVNSLHHQAIKELAPIFKATAYAPDSIIEAIDAYPNRSIMGVQWHPEALTYGGDTTMLRIFRHLIGKAETFHQAKEMHKHFLSVDTHTDTPFWFKRAGFSIADRERNRVNIPKMQEGKLDGVFLAAFIGQGKRDEASLQEAVQKVTGLIEGIRKQAELNKDLCGIAVTNQDFIRLKNEGKKAFFIGIENGYGIGKDLANIAKFKAMGVNYITLCHSYDNDICDSSTHTKKEWDGLSPFGEEVVKEMNRQGIMVDMSHASEKSFWDVIKLSKAPIICSHSSSMAMCKHDRNLTDEQLKALAQNGGVAQVCLLDRYINEDYKNASLTDAIEHIDHMVKVAGIDHVGIGSDFDGGGGIIGCESDNDFIQITVKLIEKGYTEEDIAKIWGGNLMRVLDEVQATASVKTL
;
A
#
# COMPACT_ATOMS: atom_id res chain seq x y z
N MET A 1 -11.16 -40.60 -39.81
CA MET A 1 -9.92 -40.19 -39.14
C MET A 1 -10.27 -38.98 -38.32
N THR A 2 -10.52 -39.17 -37.05
CA THR A 2 -10.94 -38.15 -36.10
C THR A 2 -9.72 -37.71 -35.34
N ASP A 3 -9.19 -36.52 -35.70
CA ASP A 3 -8.18 -35.83 -34.90
C ASP A 3 -8.85 -35.31 -33.63
N SER A 4 -8.57 -35.99 -32.53
CA SER A 4 -8.86 -35.49 -31.19
C SER A 4 -7.86 -34.38 -30.87
N CYS A 5 -8.26 -33.12 -31.06
CA CYS A 5 -7.55 -32.01 -30.45
C CYS A 5 -7.73 -32.07 -28.93
N ASP A 6 -6.69 -32.54 -28.25
CA ASP A 6 -6.51 -32.38 -26.81
C ASP A 6 -6.32 -30.87 -26.53
N VAL A 7 -7.43 -30.17 -26.26
CA VAL A 7 -7.43 -28.80 -25.80
C VAL A 7 -7.30 -28.79 -24.27
N ASN A 8 -6.11 -29.18 -23.77
CA ASN A 8 -5.66 -28.83 -22.43
C ASN A 8 -4.88 -27.52 -22.47
N VAL A 9 -5.45 -26.49 -23.10
CA VAL A 9 -5.03 -25.11 -22.94
C VAL A 9 -5.78 -24.60 -21.70
N ARG A 10 -5.15 -24.66 -20.52
CA ARG A 10 -5.50 -23.70 -19.47
C ARG A 10 -5.45 -22.34 -20.17
N ALA A 11 -6.61 -21.70 -20.37
CA ALA A 11 -6.68 -20.37 -20.95
C ALA A 11 -5.74 -19.50 -20.10
N ARG A 12 -4.60 -19.07 -20.68
CA ARG A 12 -3.70 -18.15 -20.00
C ARG A 12 -4.51 -16.92 -19.73
N PHE A 13 -4.60 -16.55 -18.45
CA PHE A 13 -5.23 -15.31 -18.06
C PHE A 13 -4.56 -14.16 -18.85
N SER A 14 -5.37 -13.24 -19.38
CA SER A 14 -4.92 -12.08 -20.12
C SER A 14 -5.40 -10.81 -19.40
N PRO A 15 -4.51 -10.03 -18.77
CA PRO A 15 -4.88 -8.88 -17.96
C PRO A 15 -5.60 -7.80 -18.78
N LEU A 16 -6.54 -7.11 -18.17
CA LEU A 16 -7.35 -6.07 -18.78
C LEU A 16 -6.59 -4.74 -18.77
N ILE A 17 -6.15 -4.28 -19.93
CA ILE A 17 -5.35 -3.06 -20.10
C ILE A 17 -6.20 -1.93 -20.66
N GLY A 18 -6.46 -0.92 -19.82
CA GLY A 18 -7.09 0.31 -20.26
C GLY A 18 -6.17 1.14 -21.15
N ILE A 19 -6.69 1.67 -22.24
CA ILE A 19 -5.98 2.60 -23.12
C ILE A 19 -6.72 3.93 -23.09
N SER A 20 -6.05 5.02 -22.73
CA SER A 20 -6.63 6.36 -22.82
C SER A 20 -6.90 6.70 -24.29
N ALA A 21 -7.93 7.48 -24.56
CA ALA A 21 -8.32 7.84 -25.91
C ALA A 21 -8.06 9.32 -26.22
N SER A 22 -7.68 9.64 -27.45
CA SER A 22 -7.79 10.99 -27.98
C SER A 22 -9.23 11.31 -28.40
N ILE A 23 -9.57 12.59 -28.47
CA ILE A 23 -10.86 13.06 -28.94
C ILE A 23 -10.70 13.60 -30.35
N SER A 24 -11.48 13.08 -31.30
CA SER A 24 -11.48 13.58 -32.67
C SER A 24 -12.88 13.45 -33.27
N ASN A 25 -13.42 14.55 -33.79
CA ASN A 25 -14.76 14.63 -34.34
C ASN A 25 -15.85 14.09 -33.40
N GLY A 26 -15.76 14.41 -32.10
CA GLY A 26 -16.71 13.96 -31.09
C GLY A 26 -16.63 12.46 -30.73
N ALA A 27 -15.60 11.73 -31.19
CA ALA A 27 -15.40 10.31 -30.92
C ALA A 27 -14.10 10.07 -30.14
N SER A 28 -14.14 9.13 -29.21
CA SER A 28 -12.93 8.61 -28.56
C SER A 28 -12.19 7.68 -29.52
N ARG A 29 -10.89 7.90 -29.74
CA ARG A 29 -10.08 7.16 -30.72
C ARG A 29 -8.76 6.70 -30.14
N VAL A 30 -8.32 5.52 -30.55
CA VAL A 30 -7.01 4.93 -30.25
C VAL A 30 -6.40 4.40 -31.52
N GLY A 31 -5.11 4.67 -31.72
CA GLY A 31 -4.35 4.12 -32.86
C GLY A 31 -4.24 2.59 -32.76
N ALA A 32 -4.40 1.90 -33.90
CA ALA A 32 -4.33 0.43 -33.96
C ALA A 32 -2.99 -0.14 -33.47
N THR A 33 -1.89 0.64 -33.55
CA THR A 33 -0.56 0.24 -33.10
C THR A 33 -0.50 -0.02 -31.60
N TYR A 34 -1.16 0.79 -30.76
CA TYR A 34 -1.29 0.58 -29.32
C TYR A 34 -2.03 -0.73 -29.01
N ILE A 35 -3.22 -0.91 -29.65
CA ILE A 35 -4.06 -2.10 -29.47
C ILE A 35 -3.25 -3.37 -29.83
N GLN A 36 -2.61 -3.37 -30.99
CA GLN A 36 -1.84 -4.53 -31.47
C GLN A 36 -0.61 -4.83 -30.60
N SER A 37 0.06 -3.80 -30.07
CA SER A 37 1.21 -4.00 -29.17
C SER A 37 0.79 -4.66 -27.85
N ILE A 38 -0.34 -4.26 -27.27
CA ILE A 38 -0.91 -4.89 -26.06
C ILE A 38 -1.30 -6.35 -26.34
N VAL A 39 -2.00 -6.62 -27.45
CA VAL A 39 -2.39 -7.99 -27.85
C VAL A 39 -1.15 -8.85 -28.08
N LYS A 40 -0.13 -8.37 -28.82
CA LYS A 40 1.14 -9.07 -29.04
C LYS A 40 1.91 -9.35 -27.73
N ALA A 41 1.74 -8.50 -26.72
CA ALA A 41 2.34 -8.68 -25.42
C ALA A 41 1.58 -9.64 -24.52
N GLY A 42 0.33 -10.03 -24.86
CA GLY A 42 -0.51 -10.97 -24.13
C GLY A 42 -1.63 -10.32 -23.29
N GLY A 43 -1.85 -9.01 -23.41
CA GLY A 43 -2.90 -8.29 -22.69
C GLY A 43 -4.22 -8.17 -23.49
N THR A 44 -5.32 -7.92 -22.78
CA THR A 44 -6.64 -7.61 -23.34
C THR A 44 -6.87 -6.10 -23.37
N PRO A 45 -6.80 -5.42 -24.52
CA PRO A 45 -6.95 -3.98 -24.59
C PRO A 45 -8.42 -3.53 -24.47
N VAL A 46 -8.67 -2.48 -23.68
CA VAL A 46 -9.98 -1.81 -23.57
C VAL A 46 -9.78 -0.31 -23.76
N ILE A 47 -10.51 0.27 -24.71
CA ILE A 47 -10.50 1.71 -24.94
C ILE A 47 -11.31 2.39 -23.85
N ILE A 48 -10.70 3.32 -23.11
CA ILE A 48 -11.38 4.13 -22.12
C ILE A 48 -11.98 5.35 -22.83
N PRO A 49 -13.32 5.53 -22.80
CA PRO A 49 -13.93 6.70 -23.40
C PRO A 49 -13.48 7.97 -22.68
N ALA A 50 -13.28 9.05 -23.43
CA ALA A 50 -12.92 10.35 -22.90
C ALA A 50 -14.12 11.00 -22.17
N VAL A 51 -14.35 10.59 -20.94
CA VAL A 51 -15.42 11.10 -20.07
C VAL A 51 -14.81 11.76 -18.82
N THR A 52 -15.45 12.83 -18.33
CA THR A 52 -14.97 13.56 -17.16
C THR A 52 -15.75 13.23 -15.88
N ASP A 53 -16.79 12.41 -15.96
CA ASP A 53 -17.56 11.94 -14.81
C ASP A 53 -16.72 11.01 -13.93
N GLY A 54 -16.45 11.46 -12.70
CA GLY A 54 -15.57 10.73 -11.78
C GLY A 54 -16.14 9.39 -11.31
N LYS A 55 -17.47 9.21 -11.27
CA LYS A 55 -18.10 7.93 -10.90
C LYS A 55 -17.93 6.91 -12.01
N VAL A 56 -18.14 7.33 -13.26
CA VAL A 56 -17.94 6.48 -14.44
C VAL A 56 -16.48 6.06 -14.54
N LEU A 57 -15.53 7.00 -14.44
CA LEU A 57 -14.10 6.69 -14.47
C LEU A 57 -13.69 5.74 -13.36
N ARG A 58 -14.16 5.93 -12.12
CA ARG A 58 -13.86 5.05 -11.00
C ARG A 58 -14.32 3.62 -11.28
N ASN A 59 -15.51 3.44 -11.83
CA ASN A 59 -16.03 2.12 -12.20
C ASN A 59 -15.18 1.45 -13.29
N ILE A 60 -14.69 2.22 -14.27
CA ILE A 60 -13.79 1.69 -15.30
C ILE A 60 -12.47 1.27 -14.67
N VAL A 61 -11.81 2.19 -13.94
CA VAL A 61 -10.47 1.99 -13.37
C VAL A 61 -10.43 0.81 -12.41
N SER A 62 -11.46 0.63 -11.57
CA SER A 62 -11.51 -0.48 -10.60
C SER A 62 -11.49 -1.89 -11.23
N ASN A 63 -11.83 -1.98 -12.53
CA ASN A 63 -11.82 -3.24 -13.27
C ASN A 63 -10.52 -3.45 -14.08
N LEU A 64 -9.65 -2.45 -14.18
CA LEU A 64 -8.39 -2.56 -14.93
C LEU A 64 -7.31 -3.29 -14.14
N ASP A 65 -6.39 -3.91 -14.87
CA ASP A 65 -5.16 -4.51 -14.35
C ASP A 65 -3.93 -3.70 -14.75
N GLY A 66 -4.04 -2.87 -15.79
CA GLY A 66 -2.99 -1.96 -16.24
C GLY A 66 -3.57 -0.79 -17.04
N LEU A 67 -2.78 0.26 -17.21
CA LEU A 67 -3.17 1.47 -17.94
C LEU A 67 -2.08 1.90 -18.92
N VAL A 68 -2.47 2.24 -20.15
CA VAL A 68 -1.62 2.89 -21.15
C VAL A 68 -2.16 4.29 -21.44
N LEU A 69 -1.33 5.30 -21.23
CA LEU A 69 -1.58 6.69 -21.64
C LEU A 69 -0.93 6.93 -22.98
N ILE A 70 -1.71 7.28 -24.01
CA ILE A 70 -1.22 7.40 -25.38
C ILE A 70 -0.66 8.79 -25.73
N GLY A 71 0.09 8.88 -26.83
CA GLY A 71 0.53 10.12 -27.44
C GLY A 71 -0.60 11.02 -27.91
N GLY A 72 -0.28 12.24 -28.37
CA GLY A 72 -1.26 13.18 -28.91
C GLY A 72 -0.87 14.65 -28.83
N ALA A 73 -1.85 15.54 -28.82
CA ALA A 73 -1.72 16.99 -28.76
C ALA A 73 -0.98 17.48 -27.51
N ASP A 74 -0.59 18.74 -27.47
CA ASP A 74 0.14 19.33 -26.36
C ASP A 74 -0.64 19.29 -25.04
N VAL A 75 0.09 19.22 -23.92
CA VAL A 75 -0.49 19.39 -22.57
C VAL A 75 -0.67 20.87 -22.28
N ASN A 76 -1.84 21.26 -21.82
CA ASN A 76 -2.14 22.65 -21.47
C ASN A 76 -1.17 23.15 -20.37
N PRO A 77 -0.39 24.22 -20.63
CA PRO A 77 0.60 24.75 -19.69
C PRO A 77 -0.02 25.26 -18.37
N LEU A 78 -1.30 25.60 -18.33
CA LEU A 78 -1.97 25.99 -17.11
C LEU A 78 -2.02 24.86 -16.05
N TRP A 79 -1.85 23.58 -16.44
CA TRP A 79 -1.74 22.46 -15.49
C TRP A 79 -0.40 22.40 -14.75
N TYR A 80 0.63 23.10 -15.25
CA TYR A 80 1.94 23.25 -14.62
C TYR A 80 2.33 24.72 -14.39
N GLU A 81 1.33 25.59 -14.20
CA GLU A 81 1.44 26.99 -13.76
C GLU A 81 2.30 27.87 -14.68
N GLU A 82 2.33 27.55 -15.98
CA GLU A 82 2.98 28.38 -17.00
C GLU A 82 1.94 28.99 -17.96
N GLU A 83 2.27 30.20 -18.50
CA GLU A 83 1.50 30.81 -19.57
C GLU A 83 1.78 30.16 -20.93
N PRO A 84 0.77 30.05 -21.83
CA PRO A 84 0.97 29.53 -23.18
C PRO A 84 1.99 30.35 -23.99
N ARG A 85 2.97 29.70 -24.61
CA ARG A 85 3.98 30.31 -25.47
C ARG A 85 3.55 30.26 -26.93
N GLU A 86 4.16 31.14 -27.78
CA GLU A 86 3.80 31.28 -29.19
C GLU A 86 3.88 29.95 -30.01
N LYS A 87 4.78 29.03 -29.61
CA LYS A 87 4.98 27.75 -30.29
C LYS A 87 4.20 26.58 -29.71
N LEU A 88 3.33 26.84 -28.74
CA LEU A 88 2.37 25.84 -28.26
C LEU A 88 1.46 25.45 -29.44
N GLU A 89 1.27 24.16 -29.66
CA GLU A 89 0.39 23.65 -30.71
C GLU A 89 -1.03 23.38 -30.15
N GLU A 90 -1.76 22.46 -30.74
CA GLU A 90 -3.14 22.12 -30.34
C GLU A 90 -3.18 21.56 -28.91
N VAL A 91 -4.09 22.06 -28.11
CA VAL A 91 -4.39 21.59 -26.74
C VAL A 91 -5.82 21.08 -26.69
N ASP A 92 -6.04 19.95 -26.03
CA ASP A 92 -7.38 19.39 -25.75
C ASP A 92 -7.68 19.42 -24.24
N PRO A 93 -8.34 20.48 -23.72
CA PRO A 93 -8.58 20.62 -22.28
C PRO A 93 -9.51 19.53 -21.69
N VAL A 94 -10.41 18.96 -22.49
CA VAL A 94 -11.30 17.88 -22.05
C VAL A 94 -10.47 16.60 -21.88
N ARG A 95 -9.57 16.34 -22.81
CA ARG A 95 -8.65 15.20 -22.73
C ARG A 95 -7.69 15.34 -21.54
N ASP A 96 -7.10 16.51 -21.33
CA ASP A 96 -6.24 16.76 -20.17
C ASP A 96 -6.97 16.44 -18.87
N LEU A 97 -8.17 17.00 -18.69
CA LEU A 97 -8.95 16.82 -17.46
C LEU A 97 -9.31 15.36 -17.20
N TYR A 98 -9.75 14.60 -18.22
CA TYR A 98 -10.11 13.23 -17.98
C TYR A 98 -8.90 12.33 -17.75
N GLU A 99 -7.79 12.53 -18.47
CA GLU A 99 -6.57 11.74 -18.28
C GLU A 99 -5.89 12.05 -16.94
N LEU A 100 -5.89 13.32 -16.44
CA LEU A 100 -5.41 13.65 -15.09
C LEU A 100 -6.24 12.94 -14.01
N LYS A 101 -7.58 12.89 -14.16
CA LYS A 101 -8.43 12.10 -13.26
C LYS A 101 -8.11 10.60 -13.34
N LEU A 102 -7.91 10.10 -14.55
CA LEU A 102 -7.58 8.71 -14.82
C LEU A 102 -6.24 8.33 -14.17
N ILE A 103 -5.20 9.17 -14.34
CA ILE A 103 -3.89 8.99 -13.68
C ILE A 103 -4.07 8.92 -12.17
N LYS A 104 -4.74 9.92 -11.58
CA LYS A 104 -4.95 9.94 -10.13
C LYS A 104 -5.65 8.67 -9.63
N MET A 105 -6.73 8.25 -10.28
CA MET A 105 -7.50 7.06 -9.86
C MET A 105 -6.71 5.76 -10.03
N ALA A 106 -5.92 5.64 -11.10
CA ALA A 106 -5.08 4.47 -11.35
C ALA A 106 -3.93 4.39 -10.33
N THR A 107 -3.28 5.52 -10.05
CA THR A 107 -2.17 5.57 -9.09
C THR A 107 -2.63 5.42 -7.64
N ASP A 108 -3.82 5.94 -7.29
CA ASP A 108 -4.44 5.71 -5.97
C ASP A 108 -4.75 4.22 -5.72
N GLN A 109 -5.00 3.43 -6.78
CA GLN A 109 -5.23 1.99 -6.73
C GLN A 109 -3.97 1.15 -7.04
N ASN A 110 -2.83 1.81 -7.22
CA ASN A 110 -1.55 1.16 -7.56
C ASN A 110 -1.58 0.31 -8.84
N ILE A 111 -2.44 0.66 -9.80
CA ILE A 111 -2.50 0.00 -11.10
C ILE A 111 -1.22 0.30 -11.89
N PRO A 112 -0.55 -0.68 -12.51
CA PRO A 112 0.59 -0.46 -13.38
C PRO A 112 0.27 0.48 -14.56
N VAL A 113 1.12 1.49 -14.78
CA VAL A 113 0.90 2.54 -15.79
C VAL A 113 2.09 2.66 -16.73
N LEU A 114 1.82 2.72 -18.04
CA LEU A 114 2.78 3.07 -19.07
C LEU A 114 2.33 4.37 -19.77
N GLY A 115 3.14 5.43 -19.67
CA GLY A 115 2.97 6.68 -20.42
C GLY A 115 3.80 6.69 -21.71
N ILE A 116 3.19 7.00 -22.87
CA ILE A 116 3.86 7.06 -24.15
C ILE A 116 3.75 8.47 -24.71
N CYS A 117 4.88 9.11 -25.02
CA CYS A 117 5.02 10.45 -25.58
C CYS A 117 4.26 11.49 -24.72
N ARG A 118 3.12 12.00 -25.16
CA ARG A 118 2.28 12.88 -24.35
C ARG A 118 1.89 12.22 -23.01
N GLY A 119 1.67 10.89 -22.99
CA GLY A 119 1.36 10.16 -21.76
C GLY A 119 2.48 10.25 -20.71
N LEU A 120 3.75 10.19 -21.09
CA LEU A 120 4.90 10.45 -20.21
C LEU A 120 4.88 11.90 -19.70
N GLN A 121 4.62 12.88 -20.60
CA GLN A 121 4.58 14.30 -20.23
C GLN A 121 3.46 14.58 -19.23
N LEU A 122 2.29 14.03 -19.46
CA LEU A 122 1.14 14.19 -18.59
C LEU A 122 1.34 13.50 -17.22
N LEU A 123 2.04 12.36 -17.17
CA LEU A 123 2.47 11.75 -15.90
C LEU A 123 3.37 12.72 -15.12
N ASN A 124 4.36 13.32 -15.77
CA ASN A 124 5.23 14.29 -15.13
C ASN A 124 4.43 15.47 -14.54
N VAL A 125 3.52 16.04 -15.32
CA VAL A 125 2.66 17.17 -14.89
C VAL A 125 1.72 16.75 -13.75
N ALA A 126 1.12 15.57 -13.82
CA ALA A 126 0.21 15.07 -12.78
C ALA A 126 0.88 14.95 -11.39
N PHE A 127 2.19 14.80 -11.35
CA PHE A 127 3.00 14.72 -10.12
C PHE A 127 3.83 15.97 -9.82
N GLY A 128 3.51 17.09 -10.49
CA GLY A 128 4.08 18.42 -10.17
C GLY A 128 5.34 18.80 -10.94
N GLY A 129 5.66 18.09 -12.03
CA GLY A 129 6.71 18.49 -12.95
C GLY A 129 6.23 19.47 -14.01
N THR A 130 7.18 20.04 -14.80
CA THR A 130 6.90 21.03 -15.87
C THR A 130 7.42 20.53 -17.23
N LEU A 131 7.02 21.22 -18.31
CA LEU A 131 7.40 20.85 -19.66
C LEU A 131 8.09 21.99 -20.41
N TYR A 132 9.01 21.66 -21.33
CA TYR A 132 9.32 22.54 -22.46
C TYR A 132 8.10 22.51 -23.38
N GLN A 133 7.49 23.68 -23.61
CA GLN A 133 6.35 23.81 -24.53
C GLN A 133 6.78 23.69 -25.98
N ASP A 134 8.03 24.02 -26.30
CA ASP A 134 8.65 23.80 -27.59
C ASP A 134 10.17 23.73 -27.41
N ILE A 135 10.76 22.57 -27.65
CA ILE A 135 12.19 22.31 -27.45
C ILE A 135 13.07 23.28 -28.28
N PRO A 136 12.85 23.46 -29.59
CA PRO A 136 13.72 24.35 -30.40
C PRO A 136 13.74 25.78 -29.88
N SER A 137 12.59 26.38 -29.56
CA SER A 137 12.53 27.76 -29.13
C SER A 137 13.05 27.99 -27.68
N GLN A 138 13.03 26.97 -26.83
CA GLN A 138 13.43 27.10 -25.43
C GLN A 138 14.84 26.53 -25.14
N ARG A 139 15.40 25.67 -26.00
CA ARG A 139 16.74 25.07 -25.85
C ARG A 139 17.75 25.59 -26.83
N GLY A 140 17.33 26.30 -27.90
CA GLY A 140 18.20 26.87 -28.94
C GLY A 140 18.66 25.85 -29.98
N ASP A 141 19.63 26.26 -30.83
CA ASP A 141 20.02 25.57 -32.06
C ASP A 141 20.80 24.24 -31.87
N HIS A 142 21.07 23.81 -30.66
CA HIS A 142 21.81 22.59 -30.34
C HIS A 142 20.94 21.39 -30.07
N SER A 143 19.63 21.52 -30.26
CA SER A 143 18.68 20.42 -30.00
C SER A 143 18.77 19.35 -31.10
N VAL A 144 18.61 18.09 -30.70
CA VAL A 144 18.37 16.99 -31.61
C VAL A 144 17.01 17.20 -32.30
N LYS A 145 16.85 16.71 -33.53
CA LYS A 145 15.57 16.76 -34.24
C LYS A 145 14.59 15.79 -33.63
N HIS A 146 13.78 16.26 -32.69
CA HIS A 146 12.75 15.43 -31.99
C HIS A 146 11.45 15.24 -32.77
N ARG A 147 11.28 15.92 -33.90
CA ARG A 147 10.15 15.72 -34.83
C ARG A 147 10.71 15.23 -36.16
N GLN A 148 10.74 13.90 -36.34
CA GLN A 148 11.34 13.25 -37.51
C GLN A 148 10.49 13.40 -38.78
N ASP A 149 11.15 13.34 -39.93
CA ASP A 149 10.50 13.25 -41.25
C ASP A 149 10.38 11.80 -41.72
N LEU A 150 11.01 10.87 -41.04
CA LEU A 150 10.95 9.44 -41.34
C LEU A 150 9.61 8.83 -40.90
N PRO A 151 9.17 7.70 -41.50
CA PRO A 151 8.01 6.96 -40.99
C PRO A 151 8.20 6.60 -39.51
N SER A 152 7.11 6.61 -38.73
CA SER A 152 7.14 6.37 -37.29
C SER A 152 7.65 4.98 -36.88
N SER A 153 7.72 4.04 -37.82
CA SER A 153 8.32 2.71 -37.65
C SER A 153 9.84 2.66 -37.70
N TYR A 154 10.51 3.82 -37.91
CA TYR A 154 11.98 3.92 -37.99
C TYR A 154 12.53 4.76 -36.85
N GLY A 155 13.70 4.35 -36.31
CA GLY A 155 14.47 5.16 -35.38
C GLY A 155 15.09 6.38 -36.05
N SER A 156 15.06 7.55 -35.40
CA SER A 156 15.60 8.81 -35.93
C SER A 156 16.79 9.34 -35.15
N HIS A 157 16.85 9.15 -33.83
CA HIS A 157 18.00 9.52 -33.00
C HIS A 157 18.28 8.46 -31.92
N ARG A 158 19.43 8.58 -31.27
CA ARG A 158 19.84 7.69 -30.19
C ARG A 158 19.32 8.20 -28.86
N VAL A 159 19.05 7.25 -27.94
CA VAL A 159 18.88 7.52 -26.53
C VAL A 159 19.88 6.71 -25.72
N PHE A 160 20.35 7.29 -24.60
CA PHE A 160 21.24 6.67 -23.64
C PHE A 160 20.43 6.29 -22.41
N VAL A 161 20.41 5.02 -22.08
CA VAL A 161 19.64 4.45 -20.96
C VAL A 161 20.56 4.27 -19.75
N ASP A 162 20.13 4.70 -18.58
CA ASP A 162 20.85 4.44 -17.33
C ASP A 162 20.96 2.93 -17.11
N ALA A 163 22.19 2.41 -17.09
CA ALA A 163 22.49 0.99 -16.96
C ALA A 163 21.92 0.36 -15.67
N ASN A 164 21.67 1.16 -14.63
CA ASN A 164 21.10 0.71 -13.36
C ASN A 164 19.56 0.83 -13.33
N SER A 165 18.93 1.22 -14.42
CA SER A 165 17.47 1.38 -14.51
C SER A 165 16.75 0.07 -14.81
N GLN A 166 15.46 0.02 -14.44
CA GLN A 166 14.58 -1.05 -14.86
C GLN A 166 14.45 -1.09 -16.38
N LEU A 167 14.43 0.07 -17.04
CA LEU A 167 14.36 0.18 -18.48
C LEU A 167 15.55 -0.51 -19.17
N ALA A 168 16.79 -0.37 -18.65
CA ALA A 168 17.96 -1.09 -19.16
C ALA A 168 17.80 -2.61 -19.07
N THR A 169 17.26 -3.09 -17.94
CA THR A 169 16.96 -4.52 -17.76
C THR A 169 15.91 -5.02 -18.74
N ILE A 170 14.85 -4.25 -18.99
CA ILE A 170 13.77 -4.58 -19.93
C ILE A 170 14.31 -4.67 -21.35
N LEU A 171 15.07 -3.67 -21.78
CA LEU A 171 15.56 -3.55 -23.15
C LEU A 171 16.79 -4.44 -23.42
N GLY A 172 17.60 -4.69 -22.39
CA GLY A 172 18.89 -5.40 -22.49
C GLY A 172 19.95 -4.59 -23.25
N LYS A 173 19.84 -3.26 -23.25
CA LYS A 173 20.74 -2.32 -23.97
C LYS A 173 20.79 -1.00 -23.21
N ASP A 174 21.95 -0.33 -23.28
CA ASP A 174 22.21 1.00 -22.75
C ASP A 174 22.14 2.12 -23.81
N THR A 175 22.09 1.75 -25.06
CA THR A 175 21.98 2.68 -26.20
C THR A 175 21.13 2.06 -27.30
N LEU A 176 20.14 2.81 -27.77
CA LEU A 176 19.27 2.38 -28.87
C LEU A 176 18.81 3.57 -29.71
N ALA A 177 18.43 3.29 -30.99
CA ALA A 177 17.78 4.27 -31.84
C ALA A 177 16.26 4.21 -31.63
N VAL A 178 15.64 5.35 -31.39
CA VAL A 178 14.18 5.49 -31.18
C VAL A 178 13.57 6.41 -32.26
N ASN A 179 12.28 6.24 -32.51
CA ASN A 179 11.50 7.20 -33.27
C ASN A 179 11.19 8.42 -32.41
N SER A 180 10.90 9.56 -33.03
CA SER A 180 10.67 10.80 -32.31
C SER A 180 9.66 11.67 -33.06
N LEU A 181 8.54 11.94 -32.40
CA LEU A 181 7.37 12.62 -32.96
C LEU A 181 6.84 13.69 -32.01
N HIS A 182 7.74 14.40 -31.30
CA HIS A 182 7.37 15.39 -30.31
C HIS A 182 8.18 16.68 -30.46
N HIS A 183 7.62 17.80 -30.02
CA HIS A 183 8.32 19.07 -29.86
C HIS A 183 8.29 19.57 -28.41
N GLN A 184 7.42 18.96 -27.56
CA GLN A 184 7.41 19.15 -26.12
C GLN A 184 8.26 18.06 -25.44
N ALA A 185 8.79 18.35 -24.23
CA ALA A 185 9.51 17.41 -23.41
C ALA A 185 9.45 17.81 -21.92
N ILE A 186 9.84 16.91 -21.03
CA ILE A 186 10.02 17.22 -19.60
C ILE A 186 11.11 18.28 -19.43
N LYS A 187 10.77 19.35 -18.69
CA LYS A 187 11.66 20.44 -18.29
C LYS A 187 12.13 20.24 -16.85
N GLU A 188 11.22 20.18 -15.91
CA GLU A 188 11.47 19.85 -14.52
C GLU A 188 10.81 18.51 -14.21
N LEU A 189 11.61 17.56 -13.73
CA LEU A 189 11.14 16.23 -13.41
C LEU A 189 10.41 16.24 -12.05
N ALA A 190 9.22 15.67 -12.02
CA ALA A 190 8.48 15.51 -10.77
C ALA A 190 9.25 14.63 -9.76
N PRO A 191 9.21 14.95 -8.44
CA PRO A 191 10.05 14.28 -7.42
C PRO A 191 9.88 12.78 -7.30
N ILE A 192 8.71 12.25 -7.69
CA ILE A 192 8.40 10.82 -7.67
C ILE A 192 9.13 10.03 -8.76
N PHE A 193 9.65 10.70 -9.79
CA PHE A 193 10.28 10.04 -10.92
C PHE A 193 11.80 10.16 -10.91
N LYS A 194 12.45 9.15 -11.51
CA LYS A 194 13.83 9.20 -11.99
C LYS A 194 13.84 9.20 -13.50
N ALA A 195 14.69 10.04 -14.10
CA ALA A 195 14.97 9.96 -15.51
C ALA A 195 15.85 8.75 -15.77
N THR A 196 15.43 7.88 -16.69
CA THR A 196 16.08 6.60 -17.00
C THR A 196 16.63 6.52 -18.41
N ALA A 197 16.30 7.50 -19.27
CA ALA A 197 16.96 7.66 -20.58
C ALA A 197 17.02 9.14 -20.99
N TYR A 198 18.04 9.48 -21.77
CA TYR A 198 18.30 10.82 -22.29
C TYR A 198 18.67 10.79 -23.77
N ALA A 199 18.22 11.78 -24.53
CA ALA A 199 18.74 12.09 -25.85
C ALA A 199 20.15 12.75 -25.76
N PRO A 200 20.93 12.85 -26.90
CA PRO A 200 22.26 13.49 -26.90
C PRO A 200 22.26 14.95 -26.42
N ASP A 201 21.16 15.66 -26.53
CA ASP A 201 20.96 17.04 -26.07
C ASP A 201 20.43 17.15 -24.65
N SER A 202 20.46 16.04 -23.90
CA SER A 202 20.02 15.94 -22.51
C SER A 202 18.50 16.09 -22.29
N ILE A 203 17.70 15.97 -23.33
CA ILE A 203 16.25 15.83 -23.18
C ILE A 203 15.95 14.48 -22.53
N ILE A 204 15.04 14.50 -21.51
CA ILE A 204 14.58 13.28 -20.84
C ILE A 204 13.69 12.50 -21.80
N GLU A 205 14.06 11.24 -22.05
CA GLU A 205 13.38 10.35 -22.98
C GLU A 205 12.65 9.19 -22.29
N ALA A 206 12.97 8.90 -21.02
CA ALA A 206 12.22 7.95 -20.22
C ALA A 206 12.28 8.28 -18.74
N ILE A 207 11.23 7.86 -18.03
CA ILE A 207 11.08 8.01 -16.57
C ILE A 207 10.55 6.72 -15.96
N ASP A 208 11.00 6.42 -14.75
CA ASP A 208 10.43 5.39 -13.86
C ASP A 208 10.06 6.00 -12.53
N ALA A 209 8.92 5.62 -11.96
CA ALA A 209 8.59 5.99 -10.59
C ALA A 209 9.47 5.23 -9.59
N TYR A 210 9.95 5.95 -8.58
CA TYR A 210 10.81 5.40 -7.54
C TYR A 210 10.25 5.66 -6.14
N PRO A 211 10.47 4.70 -5.21
CA PRO A 211 10.60 3.28 -5.40
C PRO A 211 9.22 2.59 -5.29
N ASN A 212 9.10 1.39 -5.81
CA ASN A 212 7.96 0.47 -5.61
C ASN A 212 6.62 0.82 -6.27
N ARG A 213 6.54 1.81 -7.15
CA ARG A 213 5.35 2.07 -7.98
C ARG A 213 5.60 1.56 -9.40
N SER A 214 4.65 0.82 -9.95
CA SER A 214 4.73 0.30 -11.33
C SER A 214 4.27 1.36 -12.35
N ILE A 215 4.97 2.50 -12.40
CA ILE A 215 4.69 3.60 -13.33
C ILE A 215 5.95 3.88 -14.14
N MET A 216 5.86 3.76 -15.44
CA MET A 216 6.93 4.02 -16.40
C MET A 216 6.44 4.95 -17.52
N GLY A 217 7.32 5.76 -18.06
CA GLY A 217 7.02 6.55 -19.26
C GLY A 217 8.17 6.58 -20.23
N VAL A 218 7.86 6.60 -21.54
CA VAL A 218 8.82 6.77 -22.63
C VAL A 218 8.36 7.89 -23.56
N GLN A 219 9.29 8.73 -24.02
CA GLN A 219 8.97 9.88 -24.87
C GLN A 219 8.79 9.48 -26.34
N TRP A 220 9.47 8.42 -26.77
CA TRP A 220 9.30 7.85 -28.10
C TRP A 220 8.03 7.00 -28.22
N HIS A 221 7.78 6.45 -29.40
CA HIS A 221 6.59 5.64 -29.73
C HIS A 221 6.98 4.15 -29.91
N PRO A 222 7.08 3.37 -28.82
CA PRO A 222 7.44 1.95 -28.91
C PRO A 222 6.38 1.13 -29.66
N GLU A 223 5.10 1.55 -29.65
CA GLU A 223 4.01 0.88 -30.36
C GLU A 223 4.19 0.94 -31.89
N ALA A 224 4.69 2.06 -32.40
CA ALA A 224 4.94 2.21 -33.84
C ALA A 224 6.16 1.39 -34.29
N LEU A 225 7.23 1.34 -33.48
CA LEU A 225 8.40 0.49 -33.74
C LEU A 225 8.03 -1.00 -33.66
N THR A 226 7.22 -1.41 -32.65
CA THR A 226 6.71 -2.79 -32.51
C THR A 226 5.83 -3.18 -33.72
N TYR A 227 5.02 -2.26 -34.22
CA TYR A 227 4.22 -2.47 -35.44
C TYR A 227 5.14 -2.67 -36.64
N GLY A 228 6.24 -1.94 -36.73
CA GLY A 228 7.31 -2.09 -37.72
C GLY A 228 8.16 -3.37 -37.58
N GLY A 229 7.92 -4.19 -36.54
CA GLY A 229 8.62 -5.46 -36.35
C GLY A 229 9.72 -5.44 -35.28
N ASP A 230 9.93 -4.33 -34.56
CA ASP A 230 10.93 -4.26 -33.48
C ASP A 230 10.48 -5.04 -32.24
N THR A 231 11.13 -6.19 -32.01
CA THR A 231 10.87 -7.05 -30.86
C THR A 231 11.46 -6.52 -29.55
N THR A 232 12.43 -5.61 -29.60
CA THR A 232 13.00 -4.97 -28.42
C THR A 232 11.97 -4.04 -27.79
N MET A 233 11.28 -3.25 -28.59
CA MET A 233 10.22 -2.35 -28.11
C MET A 233 9.00 -3.09 -27.57
N LEU A 234 8.71 -4.28 -28.08
CA LEU A 234 7.65 -5.13 -27.52
C LEU A 234 7.91 -5.53 -26.05
N ARG A 235 9.18 -5.55 -25.61
CA ARG A 235 9.53 -5.88 -24.20
C ARG A 235 8.95 -4.87 -23.22
N ILE A 236 8.80 -3.59 -23.59
CA ILE A 236 8.16 -2.54 -22.76
C ILE A 236 6.70 -2.94 -22.46
N PHE A 237 5.97 -3.35 -23.48
CA PHE A 237 4.58 -3.81 -23.31
C PHE A 237 4.52 -5.12 -22.52
N ARG A 238 5.41 -6.08 -22.77
CA ARG A 238 5.48 -7.32 -21.98
C ARG A 238 5.78 -7.06 -20.51
N HIS A 239 6.61 -6.06 -20.21
CA HIS A 239 6.86 -5.64 -18.83
C HIS A 239 5.58 -5.14 -18.17
N LEU A 240 4.83 -4.22 -18.82
CA LEU A 240 3.54 -3.75 -18.33
C LEU A 240 2.58 -4.93 -18.09
N ILE A 241 2.48 -5.85 -19.06
CA ILE A 241 1.60 -7.01 -18.96
C ILE A 241 1.98 -7.90 -17.78
N GLY A 242 3.27 -8.20 -17.58
CA GLY A 242 3.74 -8.98 -16.42
C GLY A 242 3.40 -8.33 -15.09
N LYS A 243 3.56 -7.00 -14.98
CA LYS A 243 3.12 -6.26 -13.77
C LYS A 243 1.61 -6.30 -13.59
N ALA A 244 0.84 -6.18 -14.67
CA ALA A 244 -0.62 -6.27 -14.64
C ALA A 244 -1.11 -7.67 -14.26
N GLU A 245 -0.44 -8.74 -14.70
CA GLU A 245 -0.72 -10.13 -14.30
C GLU A 245 -0.53 -10.31 -12.79
N THR A 246 0.60 -9.85 -12.22
CA THR A 246 0.85 -9.93 -10.78
C THR A 246 -0.15 -9.11 -9.97
N PHE A 247 -0.47 -7.90 -10.45
CA PHE A 247 -1.47 -7.04 -9.81
C PHE A 247 -2.88 -7.68 -9.83
N HIS A 248 -3.27 -8.27 -10.96
CA HIS A 248 -4.52 -9.02 -11.06
C HIS A 248 -4.56 -10.19 -10.08
N GLN A 249 -3.47 -10.99 -10.04
CA GLN A 249 -3.36 -12.11 -9.10
C GLN A 249 -3.53 -11.65 -7.66
N ALA A 250 -2.89 -10.53 -7.28
CA ALA A 250 -3.07 -9.94 -5.95
C ALA A 250 -4.54 -9.55 -5.67
N LYS A 251 -5.23 -8.92 -6.64
CA LYS A 251 -6.66 -8.57 -6.49
C LYS A 251 -7.55 -9.81 -6.33
N GLU A 252 -7.30 -10.87 -7.08
CA GLU A 252 -8.08 -12.10 -6.99
C GLU A 252 -7.86 -12.79 -5.64
N MET A 253 -6.61 -12.91 -5.17
CA MET A 253 -6.28 -13.49 -3.86
C MET A 253 -7.02 -12.81 -2.72
N HIS A 254 -7.10 -11.46 -2.71
CA HIS A 254 -7.83 -10.71 -1.67
C HIS A 254 -9.34 -10.99 -1.61
N LYS A 255 -9.93 -11.60 -2.65
CA LYS A 255 -11.32 -12.07 -2.61
C LYS A 255 -11.50 -13.32 -1.75
N HIS A 256 -10.45 -14.14 -1.61
CA HIS A 256 -10.52 -15.48 -1.03
C HIS A 256 -10.15 -15.53 0.46
N PHE A 257 -9.35 -14.58 0.97
CA PHE A 257 -8.93 -14.55 2.35
C PHE A 257 -9.36 -13.25 3.07
N LEU A 258 -9.22 -13.22 4.38
CA LEU A 258 -9.44 -12.04 5.20
C LEU A 258 -8.13 -11.24 5.33
N SER A 259 -8.17 -9.94 5.02
CA SER A 259 -7.01 -9.04 5.20
C SER A 259 -7.28 -8.04 6.31
N VAL A 260 -6.36 -7.95 7.27
CA VAL A 260 -6.49 -7.06 8.43
C VAL A 260 -5.17 -6.37 8.76
N ASP A 261 -5.24 -5.07 9.03
CA ASP A 261 -4.18 -4.30 9.68
C ASP A 261 -4.40 -4.32 11.19
N THR A 262 -3.39 -4.74 11.93
CA THR A 262 -3.54 -5.03 13.35
C THR A 262 -3.34 -3.83 14.28
N HIS A 263 -2.92 -2.68 13.75
CA HIS A 263 -2.73 -1.48 14.57
C HIS A 263 -2.74 -0.19 13.76
N THR A 264 -3.67 0.72 14.13
CA THR A 264 -3.72 2.09 13.60
C THR A 264 -4.21 3.07 14.66
N ASP A 265 -3.66 4.29 14.65
CA ASP A 265 -4.06 5.38 15.54
C ASP A 265 -5.12 6.33 14.95
N THR A 266 -5.84 5.85 13.97
CA THR A 266 -6.91 6.60 13.29
C THR A 266 -7.93 7.24 14.22
N PRO A 267 -8.26 6.69 15.42
CA PRO A 267 -9.17 7.35 16.37
C PRO A 267 -8.76 8.76 16.80
N PHE A 268 -7.51 9.18 16.65
CA PHE A 268 -7.09 10.58 16.83
C PHE A 268 -7.86 11.56 15.95
N TRP A 269 -8.22 11.13 14.76
CA TRP A 269 -8.93 11.96 13.79
C TRP A 269 -10.41 12.15 14.14
N PHE A 270 -11.01 11.25 14.92
CA PHE A 270 -12.45 11.26 15.24
C PHE A 270 -12.89 12.48 16.06
N LYS A 271 -11.95 13.18 16.69
CA LYS A 271 -12.21 14.43 17.43
C LYS A 271 -12.31 15.66 16.54
N ARG A 272 -11.93 15.55 15.26
CA ARG A 272 -11.98 16.69 14.32
C ARG A 272 -13.42 16.91 13.85
N ALA A 273 -13.85 18.18 13.90
CA ALA A 273 -15.16 18.55 13.39
C ALA A 273 -15.31 18.22 11.91
N GLY A 274 -16.40 17.54 11.55
CA GLY A 274 -16.67 17.13 10.17
C GLY A 274 -15.91 15.91 9.67
N PHE A 275 -15.07 15.26 10.49
CA PHE A 275 -14.39 14.02 10.08
C PHE A 275 -15.38 12.87 9.95
N SER A 276 -15.28 12.14 8.84
CA SER A 276 -15.94 10.85 8.63
C SER A 276 -14.94 9.85 8.07
N ILE A 277 -14.88 8.67 8.66
CA ILE A 277 -14.03 7.58 8.14
C ILE A 277 -14.50 7.04 6.78
N ALA A 278 -15.73 7.40 6.35
CA ALA A 278 -16.27 7.09 5.03
C ALA A 278 -15.77 8.02 3.93
N ASP A 279 -15.18 9.15 4.28
CA ASP A 279 -14.65 10.12 3.31
C ASP A 279 -13.15 9.91 3.07
N ARG A 280 -12.71 10.22 1.82
CA ARG A 280 -11.28 10.18 1.50
C ARG A 280 -10.58 11.40 2.08
N GLU A 281 -10.16 11.27 3.32
CA GLU A 281 -9.47 12.30 4.10
C GLU A 281 -7.94 12.22 3.95
N ARG A 282 -7.23 13.16 4.56
CA ARG A 282 -5.76 13.22 4.58
C ARG A 282 -5.12 12.14 5.45
N ASN A 283 -5.86 11.60 6.42
CA ASN A 283 -5.40 10.50 7.26
C ASN A 283 -5.04 9.26 6.42
N ARG A 284 -4.26 8.35 6.99
CA ARG A 284 -3.73 7.19 6.27
C ARG A 284 -4.77 6.08 6.14
N VAL A 285 -5.72 5.98 7.08
CA VAL A 285 -6.74 4.93 7.15
C VAL A 285 -8.14 5.52 7.02
N ASN A 286 -8.85 5.15 5.95
CA ASN A 286 -10.27 5.45 5.76
C ASN A 286 -10.90 4.45 4.78
N ILE A 287 -12.23 4.32 4.81
CA ILE A 287 -12.94 3.31 4.02
C ILE A 287 -12.59 3.37 2.51
N PRO A 288 -12.53 4.53 1.83
CA PRO A 288 -12.09 4.59 0.44
C PRO A 288 -10.69 4.01 0.20
N LYS A 289 -9.71 4.32 1.06
CA LYS A 289 -8.35 3.78 0.95
C LYS A 289 -8.30 2.29 1.24
N MET A 290 -9.04 1.81 2.26
CA MET A 290 -9.20 0.37 2.51
C MET A 290 -9.79 -0.37 1.29
N GLN A 291 -10.75 0.24 0.56
CA GLN A 291 -11.32 -0.34 -0.66
C GLN A 291 -10.28 -0.42 -1.79
N GLU A 292 -9.51 0.65 -1.98
CA GLU A 292 -8.45 0.74 -2.99
C GLU A 292 -7.34 -0.28 -2.72
N GLY A 293 -6.85 -0.38 -1.48
CA GLY A 293 -5.81 -1.32 -1.05
C GLY A 293 -6.30 -2.75 -0.79
N LYS A 294 -7.60 -3.05 -0.98
CA LYS A 294 -8.22 -4.37 -0.77
C LYS A 294 -8.16 -4.87 0.69
N LEU A 295 -8.07 -3.96 1.66
CA LEU A 295 -8.09 -4.27 3.07
C LEU A 295 -9.53 -4.50 3.57
N ASP A 296 -9.77 -5.60 4.29
CA ASP A 296 -11.11 -5.97 4.78
C ASP A 296 -11.38 -5.46 6.19
N GLY A 297 -10.37 -5.40 7.03
CA GLY A 297 -10.52 -4.99 8.43
C GLY A 297 -9.31 -4.23 8.98
N VAL A 298 -9.52 -3.53 10.08
CA VAL A 298 -8.49 -2.75 10.77
C VAL A 298 -8.72 -2.74 12.27
N PHE A 299 -7.65 -2.83 13.04
CA PHE A 299 -7.69 -2.55 14.47
C PHE A 299 -7.48 -1.06 14.72
N LEU A 300 -8.46 -0.43 15.32
CA LEU A 300 -8.47 0.96 15.71
C LEU A 300 -8.04 1.09 17.17
N ALA A 301 -6.87 1.68 17.42
CA ALA A 301 -6.28 1.79 18.74
C ALA A 301 -6.90 2.94 19.54
N ALA A 302 -7.50 2.63 20.69
CA ALA A 302 -7.85 3.61 21.70
C ALA A 302 -6.59 3.97 22.50
N PHE A 303 -5.69 4.78 21.86
CA PHE A 303 -4.43 5.18 22.44
C PHE A 303 -4.57 6.31 23.44
N ILE A 304 -3.83 6.19 24.55
CA ILE A 304 -3.61 7.29 25.49
C ILE A 304 -2.13 7.39 25.90
N GLY A 305 -1.62 8.62 25.97
CA GLY A 305 -0.28 8.87 26.50
C GLY A 305 -0.19 8.55 27.99
N GLN A 306 1.00 8.18 28.47
CA GLN A 306 1.27 7.97 29.90
C GLN A 306 1.11 9.27 30.68
N GLY A 307 0.30 9.24 31.73
CA GLY A 307 0.08 10.34 32.67
C GLY A 307 0.61 10.02 34.07
N LYS A 308 0.24 10.86 35.05
CA LYS A 308 0.47 10.60 36.47
C LYS A 308 -0.32 9.37 36.93
N ARG A 309 0.16 8.71 37.99
CA ARG A 309 -0.46 7.48 38.52
C ARG A 309 -1.17 7.72 39.86
N ASP A 310 -1.60 8.95 40.15
CA ASP A 310 -2.53 9.25 41.21
C ASP A 310 -3.96 8.84 40.83
N GLU A 311 -4.82 8.66 41.82
CA GLU A 311 -6.19 8.13 41.62
C GLU A 311 -6.99 8.98 40.62
N ALA A 312 -6.92 10.29 40.67
CA ALA A 312 -7.65 11.18 39.78
C ALA A 312 -7.16 11.02 38.31
N SER A 313 -5.85 10.94 38.09
CA SER A 313 -5.24 10.75 36.77
C SER A 313 -5.58 9.36 36.19
N LEU A 314 -5.61 8.33 37.01
CA LEU A 314 -6.01 6.97 36.60
C LEU A 314 -7.50 6.92 36.21
N GLN A 315 -8.38 7.57 36.98
CA GLN A 315 -9.80 7.69 36.61
C GLN A 315 -10.02 8.45 35.32
N GLU A 316 -9.27 9.55 35.09
CA GLU A 316 -9.28 10.31 33.82
C GLU A 316 -8.81 9.44 32.64
N ALA A 317 -7.79 8.59 32.85
CA ALA A 317 -7.29 7.67 31.82
C ALA A 317 -8.38 6.67 31.39
N VAL A 318 -9.09 6.06 32.34
CA VAL A 318 -10.22 5.16 32.07
C VAL A 318 -11.33 5.87 31.29
N GLN A 319 -11.64 7.12 31.64
CA GLN A 319 -12.67 7.92 30.94
C GLN A 319 -12.21 8.24 29.50
N LYS A 320 -10.95 8.61 29.28
CA LYS A 320 -10.40 8.90 27.96
C LYS A 320 -10.45 7.69 27.03
N VAL A 321 -10.03 6.51 27.52
CA VAL A 321 -10.11 5.25 26.74
C VAL A 321 -11.58 4.92 26.44
N THR A 322 -12.46 5.02 27.43
CA THR A 322 -13.90 4.81 27.23
C THR A 322 -14.44 5.71 26.11
N GLY A 323 -14.11 7.01 26.14
CA GLY A 323 -14.55 7.97 25.11
C GLY A 323 -13.97 7.70 23.71
N LEU A 324 -12.74 7.16 23.61
CA LEU A 324 -12.16 6.74 22.34
C LEU A 324 -12.88 5.52 21.76
N ILE A 325 -13.17 4.51 22.58
CA ILE A 325 -13.95 3.32 22.18
C ILE A 325 -15.36 3.73 21.72
N GLU A 326 -16.02 4.63 22.44
CA GLU A 326 -17.32 5.18 22.04
C GLU A 326 -17.23 5.94 20.71
N GLY A 327 -16.13 6.67 20.47
CA GLY A 327 -15.83 7.34 19.20
C GLY A 327 -15.72 6.37 18.03
N ILE A 328 -15.01 5.24 18.22
CA ILE A 328 -14.90 4.17 17.20
C ILE A 328 -16.29 3.60 16.90
N ARG A 329 -17.06 3.24 17.93
CA ARG A 329 -18.42 2.69 17.77
C ARG A 329 -19.36 3.67 17.08
N LYS A 330 -19.25 4.96 17.40
CA LYS A 330 -20.01 6.04 16.74
C LYS A 330 -19.68 6.14 15.27
N GLN A 331 -18.41 6.08 14.88
CA GLN A 331 -18.02 6.10 13.46
C GLN A 331 -18.57 4.88 12.71
N ALA A 332 -18.57 3.70 13.33
CA ALA A 332 -19.15 2.50 12.74
C ALA A 332 -20.68 2.63 12.59
N GLU A 333 -21.39 3.16 13.56
CA GLU A 333 -22.86 3.34 13.48
C GLU A 333 -23.24 4.40 12.43
N LEU A 334 -22.52 5.52 12.37
CA LEU A 334 -22.76 6.56 11.36
C LEU A 334 -22.54 6.05 9.92
N ASN A 335 -21.71 5.02 9.75
CA ASN A 335 -21.32 4.46 8.45
C ASN A 335 -21.69 2.97 8.34
N LYS A 336 -22.75 2.53 9.01
CA LYS A 336 -23.16 1.10 9.12
C LYS A 336 -23.42 0.38 7.80
N ASP A 337 -23.66 1.14 6.71
CA ASP A 337 -23.81 0.56 5.39
C ASP A 337 -22.46 0.19 4.75
N LEU A 338 -21.35 0.73 5.27
CA LEU A 338 -20.00 0.57 4.75
C LEU A 338 -19.07 -0.21 5.69
N CYS A 339 -19.35 -0.21 6.99
CA CYS A 339 -18.50 -0.87 7.99
C CYS A 339 -19.31 -1.34 9.20
N GLY A 340 -18.66 -2.11 10.07
CA GLY A 340 -19.23 -2.57 11.34
C GLY A 340 -18.15 -2.96 12.35
N ILE A 341 -18.53 -3.04 13.63
CA ILE A 341 -17.65 -3.54 14.69
C ILE A 341 -17.57 -5.06 14.60
N ALA A 342 -16.34 -5.58 14.63
CA ALA A 342 -16.05 -7.01 14.75
C ALA A 342 -15.41 -7.29 16.12
N VAL A 343 -15.94 -8.27 16.82
CA VAL A 343 -15.42 -8.75 18.10
C VAL A 343 -14.86 -10.17 17.97
N THR A 344 -15.35 -10.91 16.99
CA THR A 344 -14.98 -12.29 16.70
C THR A 344 -14.53 -12.45 15.23
N ASN A 345 -13.85 -13.55 14.95
CA ASN A 345 -13.56 -13.95 13.57
C ASN A 345 -14.85 -14.15 12.73
N GLN A 346 -15.92 -14.64 13.34
CA GLN A 346 -17.23 -14.80 12.70
C GLN A 346 -17.85 -13.45 12.28
N ASP A 347 -17.70 -12.41 13.10
CA ASP A 347 -18.12 -11.05 12.73
C ASP A 347 -17.35 -10.55 11.51
N PHE A 348 -16.02 -10.82 11.47
CA PHE A 348 -15.18 -10.42 10.35
C PHE A 348 -15.63 -11.08 9.04
N ILE A 349 -15.82 -12.40 9.06
CA ILE A 349 -16.32 -13.17 7.90
C ILE A 349 -17.67 -12.62 7.45
N ARG A 350 -18.60 -12.37 8.38
CA ARG A 350 -19.92 -11.83 8.07
C ARG A 350 -19.83 -10.45 7.41
N LEU A 351 -19.06 -9.53 7.99
CA LEU A 351 -18.89 -8.18 7.45
C LEU A 351 -18.28 -8.19 6.04
N LYS A 352 -17.25 -9.00 5.81
CA LYS A 352 -16.68 -9.18 4.46
C LYS A 352 -17.72 -9.69 3.47
N ASN A 353 -18.51 -10.69 3.84
CA ASN A 353 -19.57 -11.23 2.97
C ASN A 353 -20.69 -10.21 2.69
N GLU A 354 -20.93 -9.27 3.60
CA GLU A 354 -21.83 -8.12 3.42
C GLU A 354 -21.20 -7.00 2.57
N GLY A 355 -19.92 -7.11 2.17
CA GLY A 355 -19.17 -6.07 1.45
C GLY A 355 -18.77 -4.88 2.33
N LYS A 356 -18.77 -5.05 3.66
CA LYS A 356 -18.44 -4.03 4.66
C LYS A 356 -17.03 -4.22 5.20
N LYS A 357 -16.44 -3.12 5.68
CA LYS A 357 -15.17 -3.14 6.39
C LYS A 357 -15.35 -3.46 7.86
N ALA A 358 -14.46 -4.27 8.44
CA ALA A 358 -14.49 -4.66 9.83
C ALA A 358 -13.61 -3.74 10.68
N PHE A 359 -14.16 -3.19 11.75
CA PHE A 359 -13.42 -2.41 12.74
C PHE A 359 -13.31 -3.22 14.03
N PHE A 360 -12.09 -3.60 14.37
CA PHE A 360 -11.72 -4.18 15.65
C PHE A 360 -11.24 -3.06 16.58
N ILE A 361 -11.31 -3.28 17.89
CA ILE A 361 -10.93 -2.29 18.89
C ILE A 361 -9.74 -2.81 19.69
N GLY A 362 -8.63 -2.06 19.66
CA GLY A 362 -7.51 -2.23 20.58
C GLY A 362 -7.44 -1.12 21.61
N ILE A 363 -6.86 -1.38 22.76
CA ILE A 363 -6.42 -0.33 23.70
C ILE A 363 -4.91 -0.29 23.63
N GLU A 364 -4.35 0.89 23.35
CA GLU A 364 -2.90 1.08 23.42
C GLU A 364 -2.52 1.91 24.64
N ASN A 365 -1.66 1.32 25.46
CA ASN A 365 -1.24 1.68 26.79
C ASN A 365 -2.24 1.23 27.88
N GLY A 366 -1.91 0.12 28.54
CA GLY A 366 -2.66 -0.43 29.68
C GLY A 366 -2.83 0.51 30.88
N TYR A 367 -2.14 1.67 30.88
CA TYR A 367 -2.42 2.79 31.79
C TYR A 367 -3.92 3.14 31.78
N GLY A 368 -4.61 2.95 30.66
CA GLY A 368 -6.04 3.16 30.50
C GLY A 368 -6.94 2.22 31.28
N ILE A 369 -6.42 1.13 31.85
CA ILE A 369 -7.17 0.24 32.74
C ILE A 369 -7.35 0.87 34.14
N GLY A 370 -6.49 1.83 34.51
CA GLY A 370 -6.36 2.29 35.87
C GLY A 370 -5.83 1.16 36.76
N LYS A 371 -6.08 1.23 38.06
CA LYS A 371 -5.72 0.17 39.03
C LYS A 371 -6.94 -0.71 39.42
N ASP A 372 -7.85 -0.94 38.47
CA ASP A 372 -9.04 -1.74 38.71
C ASP A 372 -9.23 -2.78 37.60
N LEU A 373 -9.02 -4.05 37.93
CA LEU A 373 -9.18 -5.18 37.01
C LEU A 373 -10.61 -5.29 36.44
N ALA A 374 -11.64 -4.74 37.11
CA ALA A 374 -13.00 -4.73 36.61
C ALA A 374 -13.14 -3.94 35.29
N ASN A 375 -12.25 -2.98 35.04
CA ASN A 375 -12.24 -2.24 33.79
C ASN A 375 -11.88 -3.12 32.58
N ILE A 376 -11.14 -4.22 32.76
CA ILE A 376 -10.83 -5.18 31.68
C ILE A 376 -12.15 -5.84 31.22
N ALA A 377 -12.98 -6.31 32.15
CA ALA A 377 -14.29 -6.86 31.82
C ALA A 377 -15.25 -5.83 31.19
N LYS A 378 -15.22 -4.58 31.67
CA LYS A 378 -15.95 -3.46 31.07
C LYS A 378 -15.52 -3.22 29.62
N PHE A 379 -14.25 -3.16 29.36
CA PHE A 379 -13.72 -2.95 27.99
C PHE A 379 -14.02 -4.14 27.08
N LYS A 380 -13.95 -5.38 27.58
CA LYS A 380 -14.41 -6.57 26.83
C LYS A 380 -15.87 -6.44 26.42
N ALA A 381 -16.75 -6.01 27.31
CA ALA A 381 -18.16 -5.79 27.02
C ALA A 381 -18.38 -4.65 25.98
N MET A 382 -17.44 -3.72 25.85
CA MET A 382 -17.45 -2.67 24.82
C MET A 382 -16.88 -3.14 23.48
N GLY A 383 -16.35 -4.38 23.39
CA GLY A 383 -15.85 -4.99 22.15
C GLY A 383 -14.33 -4.91 21.97
N VAL A 384 -13.57 -4.66 23.02
CA VAL A 384 -12.10 -4.63 22.96
C VAL A 384 -11.55 -6.03 22.72
N ASN A 385 -10.63 -6.15 21.77
CA ASN A 385 -10.00 -7.41 21.35
C ASN A 385 -8.58 -7.59 21.89
N TYR A 386 -7.79 -6.51 22.04
CA TYR A 386 -6.48 -6.54 22.66
C TYR A 386 -6.21 -5.33 23.56
N ILE A 387 -5.25 -5.47 24.46
CA ILE A 387 -4.69 -4.38 25.26
C ILE A 387 -3.16 -4.47 25.22
N THR A 388 -2.50 -3.41 24.70
CA THR A 388 -1.05 -3.23 24.77
C THR A 388 -0.67 -2.81 26.19
N LEU A 389 0.18 -3.58 26.87
CA LEU A 389 0.41 -3.44 28.30
C LEU A 389 0.99 -2.09 28.73
N CYS A 390 1.87 -1.51 27.91
CA CYS A 390 2.44 -0.16 28.12
C CYS A 390 2.67 0.53 26.80
N HIS A 391 3.13 1.78 26.82
CA HIS A 391 3.61 2.52 25.64
C HIS A 391 5.07 2.95 25.88
N SER A 392 5.42 4.21 25.68
CA SER A 392 6.80 4.71 25.73
C SER A 392 7.38 4.83 27.15
N TYR A 393 6.59 4.62 28.18
CA TYR A 393 6.99 4.73 29.60
C TYR A 393 6.51 3.53 30.40
N ASP A 394 7.26 3.22 31.49
CA ASP A 394 6.82 2.26 32.48
C ASP A 394 5.51 2.74 33.11
N ASN A 395 4.63 1.80 33.41
CA ASN A 395 3.36 2.08 34.07
C ASN A 395 3.12 1.13 35.25
N ASP A 396 1.90 1.05 35.79
CA ASP A 396 1.60 0.15 36.92
C ASP A 396 1.60 -1.34 36.52
N ILE A 397 1.70 -1.67 35.21
CA ILE A 397 1.63 -3.04 34.69
C ILE A 397 3.01 -3.61 34.40
N CYS A 398 3.84 -2.88 33.62
CA CYS A 398 5.13 -3.39 33.20
C CYS A 398 6.08 -2.26 32.76
N ASP A 399 7.34 -2.64 32.56
CA ASP A 399 8.37 -1.80 31.97
C ASP A 399 8.23 -1.71 30.45
N SER A 400 8.44 -0.50 29.91
CA SER A 400 8.49 -0.20 28.49
C SER A 400 9.86 -0.48 27.88
N SER A 401 9.92 -0.82 26.58
CA SER A 401 11.20 -1.03 25.86
C SER A 401 12.01 0.27 25.74
N THR A 402 11.36 1.41 25.55
CA THR A 402 12.00 2.71 25.30
C THR A 402 12.33 3.51 26.55
N HIS A 403 11.80 3.16 27.71
CA HIS A 403 12.13 3.82 28.97
C HIS A 403 13.45 3.28 29.55
N THR A 404 14.42 4.17 29.78
CA THR A 404 15.80 3.78 30.14
C THR A 404 15.94 3.26 31.56
N LYS A 405 15.13 3.79 32.49
CA LYS A 405 15.14 3.38 33.91
C LYS A 405 13.94 2.47 34.18
N LYS A 406 14.19 1.17 34.30
CA LYS A 406 13.13 0.19 34.57
C LYS A 406 12.65 0.28 36.03
N GLU A 407 11.32 0.21 36.20
CA GLU A 407 10.70 0.31 37.51
C GLU A 407 10.52 -1.06 38.19
N TRP A 408 10.17 -2.08 37.38
CA TRP A 408 9.72 -3.38 37.88
C TRP A 408 10.70 -4.53 37.56
N ASP A 409 11.69 -4.30 36.71
CA ASP A 409 12.50 -5.35 36.10
C ASP A 409 11.61 -6.43 35.43
N GLY A 410 10.61 -5.97 34.65
CA GLY A 410 9.66 -6.79 33.91
C GLY A 410 8.19 -6.45 34.22
N LEU A 411 7.40 -7.47 34.59
CA LEU A 411 6.02 -7.28 35.06
C LEU A 411 6.00 -6.85 36.52
N SER A 412 5.08 -5.92 36.84
CA SER A 412 4.73 -5.63 38.23
C SER A 412 3.82 -6.72 38.81
N PRO A 413 3.64 -6.81 40.16
CA PRO A 413 2.62 -7.69 40.75
C PRO A 413 1.21 -7.42 40.24
N PHE A 414 0.85 -6.16 39.99
CA PHE A 414 -0.45 -5.81 39.38
C PHE A 414 -0.49 -6.26 37.90
N GLY A 415 0.61 -6.14 37.16
CA GLY A 415 0.72 -6.61 35.78
C GLY A 415 0.49 -8.10 35.62
N GLU A 416 0.94 -8.92 36.58
CA GLU A 416 0.63 -10.34 36.59
C GLU A 416 -0.88 -10.61 36.68
N GLU A 417 -1.60 -9.87 37.54
CA GLU A 417 -3.06 -10.01 37.68
C GLU A 417 -3.79 -9.48 36.42
N VAL A 418 -3.28 -8.42 35.79
CA VAL A 418 -3.81 -7.92 34.52
C VAL A 418 -3.72 -8.99 33.42
N VAL A 419 -2.56 -9.64 33.24
CA VAL A 419 -2.40 -10.71 32.23
C VAL A 419 -3.34 -11.88 32.50
N LYS A 420 -3.46 -12.31 33.76
CA LYS A 420 -4.40 -13.38 34.15
C LYS A 420 -5.85 -13.00 33.87
N GLU A 421 -6.22 -11.77 34.16
CA GLU A 421 -7.57 -11.28 33.90
C GLU A 421 -7.87 -11.13 32.40
N MET A 422 -6.92 -10.64 31.60
CA MET A 422 -7.05 -10.58 30.14
C MET A 422 -7.28 -11.98 29.55
N ASN A 423 -6.52 -13.00 29.99
CA ASN A 423 -6.72 -14.40 29.58
C ASN A 423 -8.14 -14.88 29.99
N ARG A 424 -8.60 -14.53 31.21
CA ARG A 424 -9.93 -14.89 31.71
C ARG A 424 -11.06 -14.25 30.89
N GLN A 425 -10.85 -13.03 30.38
CA GLN A 425 -11.85 -12.28 29.62
C GLN A 425 -11.77 -12.59 28.10
N GLY A 426 -10.77 -13.33 27.64
CA GLY A 426 -10.56 -13.59 26.21
C GLY A 426 -10.16 -12.31 25.44
N ILE A 427 -9.26 -11.52 26.03
CA ILE A 427 -8.61 -10.35 25.42
C ILE A 427 -7.17 -10.71 25.13
N MET A 428 -6.70 -10.50 23.90
CA MET A 428 -5.32 -10.75 23.51
C MET A 428 -4.36 -9.82 24.27
N VAL A 429 -3.30 -10.40 24.86
CA VAL A 429 -2.21 -9.63 25.48
C VAL A 429 -1.27 -9.16 24.38
N ASP A 430 -1.14 -7.84 24.22
CA ASP A 430 -0.26 -7.24 23.23
C ASP A 430 1.03 -6.74 23.89
N MET A 431 2.16 -7.26 23.39
CA MET A 431 3.51 -6.98 23.91
C MET A 431 4.26 -5.92 23.13
N SER A 432 3.66 -5.31 22.11
CA SER A 432 4.26 -4.14 21.48
C SER A 432 4.56 -3.08 22.54
N HIS A 433 5.69 -2.37 22.42
CA HIS A 433 6.22 -1.42 23.40
C HIS A 433 6.78 -2.00 24.71
N ALA A 434 6.44 -3.21 25.11
CA ALA A 434 6.92 -3.78 26.37
C ALA A 434 8.44 -4.09 26.32
N SER A 435 9.10 -3.99 27.48
CA SER A 435 10.52 -4.34 27.59
C SER A 435 10.75 -5.83 27.31
N GLU A 436 11.96 -6.18 26.90
CA GLU A 436 12.35 -7.58 26.70
C GLU A 436 12.05 -8.42 27.95
N LYS A 437 12.37 -7.91 29.14
CA LYS A 437 12.10 -8.62 30.39
C LYS A 437 10.59 -8.80 30.65
N SER A 438 9.77 -7.77 30.38
CA SER A 438 8.32 -7.87 30.46
C SER A 438 7.78 -8.94 29.50
N PHE A 439 8.33 -9.02 28.27
CA PHE A 439 7.97 -10.05 27.31
C PHE A 439 8.23 -11.46 27.86
N TRP A 440 9.42 -11.71 28.44
CA TRP A 440 9.76 -13.01 28.99
C TRP A 440 8.89 -13.41 30.20
N ASP A 441 8.48 -12.44 31.03
CA ASP A 441 7.60 -12.70 32.15
C ASP A 441 6.18 -13.05 31.66
N VAL A 442 5.65 -12.36 30.63
CA VAL A 442 4.35 -12.66 30.03
C VAL A 442 4.35 -14.01 29.33
N ILE A 443 5.40 -14.38 28.58
CA ILE A 443 5.52 -15.70 27.94
C ILE A 443 5.42 -16.83 28.96
N LYS A 444 5.99 -16.66 30.17
CA LYS A 444 5.91 -17.65 31.25
C LYS A 444 4.54 -17.71 31.91
N LEU A 445 3.84 -16.58 31.97
CA LEU A 445 2.59 -16.42 32.73
C LEU A 445 1.34 -16.69 31.91
N SER A 446 1.30 -16.20 30.66
CA SER A 446 0.11 -16.26 29.83
C SER A 446 -0.28 -17.71 29.51
N LYS A 447 -1.58 -17.99 29.65
CA LYS A 447 -2.19 -19.29 29.33
C LYS A 447 -2.79 -19.34 27.92
N ALA A 448 -2.80 -18.19 27.24
CA ALA A 448 -3.26 -18.01 25.88
C ALA A 448 -2.13 -17.47 25.01
N PRO A 449 -2.17 -17.65 23.69
CA PRO A 449 -1.24 -17.00 22.79
C PRO A 449 -1.23 -15.50 22.96
N ILE A 450 -0.04 -14.88 22.80
CA ILE A 450 0.13 -13.43 22.86
C ILE A 450 0.35 -12.85 21.47
N ILE A 451 0.20 -11.53 21.34
CA ILE A 451 0.52 -10.82 20.10
C ILE A 451 1.59 -9.74 20.32
N CYS A 452 2.23 -9.35 19.23
CA CYS A 452 2.93 -8.08 19.11
C CYS A 452 2.29 -7.35 17.94
N SER A 453 1.34 -6.44 18.22
CA SER A 453 0.45 -5.85 17.23
C SER A 453 1.17 -5.00 16.17
N HIS A 454 2.37 -4.45 16.50
CA HIS A 454 3.20 -3.64 15.62
C HIS A 454 4.67 -3.65 16.08
N SER A 455 5.40 -4.74 15.79
CA SER A 455 6.81 -4.93 16.20
C SER A 455 7.58 -5.71 15.14
N SER A 456 8.59 -5.09 14.54
CA SER A 456 9.41 -5.66 13.48
C SER A 456 10.59 -6.50 14.03
N SER A 457 11.55 -6.89 13.20
CA SER A 457 12.72 -7.69 13.58
C SER A 457 13.91 -6.83 13.94
N MET A 458 14.53 -7.07 15.12
CA MET A 458 15.76 -6.40 15.55
C MET A 458 16.98 -6.82 14.71
N ALA A 459 16.96 -8.01 14.13
CA ALA A 459 18.03 -8.48 13.26
C ALA A 459 18.09 -7.70 11.93
N MET A 460 16.97 -7.15 11.47
CA MET A 460 16.87 -6.37 10.23
C MET A 460 17.08 -4.87 10.48
N CYS A 461 16.56 -4.35 11.59
CA CYS A 461 16.76 -2.96 12.02
C CYS A 461 16.91 -2.91 13.53
N LYS A 462 18.07 -2.46 13.99
CA LYS A 462 18.42 -2.42 15.43
C LYS A 462 17.67 -1.29 16.13
N HIS A 463 16.55 -1.64 16.75
CA HIS A 463 15.74 -0.71 17.55
C HIS A 463 15.05 -1.44 18.71
N ASP A 464 14.95 -0.78 19.88
CA ASP A 464 14.39 -1.38 21.11
C ASP A 464 12.89 -1.74 21.01
N ARG A 465 12.20 -1.26 19.97
CA ARG A 465 10.81 -1.63 19.65
C ARG A 465 10.69 -2.92 18.84
N ASN A 466 11.79 -3.40 18.26
CA ASN A 466 11.85 -4.59 17.43
C ASN A 466 12.17 -5.83 18.29
N LEU A 467 11.71 -6.98 17.82
CA LEU A 467 11.86 -8.26 18.50
C LEU A 467 13.17 -8.93 18.12
N THR A 468 13.84 -9.53 19.11
CA THR A 468 14.99 -10.41 18.86
C THR A 468 14.55 -11.74 18.25
N ASP A 469 15.47 -12.48 17.63
CA ASP A 469 15.17 -13.82 17.08
C ASP A 469 14.73 -14.81 18.17
N GLU A 470 15.26 -14.66 19.39
CA GLU A 470 14.86 -15.45 20.55
C GLU A 470 13.41 -15.16 20.96
N GLN A 471 13.01 -13.89 20.98
CA GLN A 471 11.64 -13.50 21.27
C GLN A 471 10.68 -14.01 20.18
N LEU A 472 11.05 -13.91 18.90
CA LEU A 472 10.25 -14.44 17.78
C LEU A 472 10.04 -15.96 17.90
N LYS A 473 11.09 -16.73 18.24
CA LYS A 473 10.98 -18.18 18.48
C LYS A 473 10.08 -18.51 19.69
N ALA A 474 10.23 -17.75 20.79
CA ALA A 474 9.41 -17.96 21.98
C ALA A 474 7.95 -17.62 21.75
N LEU A 475 7.67 -16.54 21.00
CA LEU A 475 6.33 -16.16 20.57
C LEU A 475 5.69 -17.27 19.71
N ALA A 476 6.44 -17.84 18.79
CA ALA A 476 5.98 -18.96 17.96
C ALA A 476 5.67 -20.21 18.81
N GLN A 477 6.53 -20.54 19.78
CA GLN A 477 6.28 -21.65 20.71
C GLN A 477 5.05 -21.42 21.60
N ASN A 478 4.72 -20.17 21.91
CA ASN A 478 3.50 -19.79 22.64
C ASN A 478 2.24 -19.85 21.74
N GLY A 479 2.38 -20.04 20.42
CA GLY A 479 1.29 -19.98 19.46
C GLY A 479 0.93 -18.57 19.01
N GLY A 480 1.67 -17.56 19.41
CA GLY A 480 1.42 -16.15 19.15
C GLY A 480 1.74 -15.69 17.73
N VAL A 481 1.59 -14.39 17.50
CA VAL A 481 1.87 -13.74 16.20
C VAL A 481 2.49 -12.37 16.39
N ALA A 482 3.53 -12.06 15.62
CA ALA A 482 4.17 -10.75 15.54
C ALA A 482 3.83 -10.07 14.21
N GLN A 483 3.49 -8.78 14.28
CA GLN A 483 3.06 -7.99 13.13
C GLN A 483 4.16 -7.00 12.76
N VAL A 484 4.58 -7.01 11.50
CA VAL A 484 5.58 -6.07 11.00
C VAL A 484 5.02 -4.65 11.06
N CYS A 485 5.68 -3.78 11.82
CA CYS A 485 5.36 -2.36 11.92
C CYS A 485 5.90 -1.60 10.72
N LEU A 486 5.13 -0.69 10.14
CA LEU A 486 5.56 0.13 8.99
C LEU A 486 6.05 1.53 9.41
N LEU A 487 6.54 1.68 10.63
CA LEU A 487 7.19 2.92 11.06
C LEU A 487 8.64 2.93 10.59
N ASP A 488 9.04 3.98 9.89
CA ASP A 488 10.30 4.11 9.15
C ASP A 488 11.54 3.71 9.96
N ARG A 489 11.64 4.18 11.22
CA ARG A 489 12.76 3.93 12.14
C ARG A 489 12.87 2.47 12.64
N TYR A 490 11.76 1.70 12.51
CA TYR A 490 11.72 0.30 12.91
C TYR A 490 11.98 -0.63 11.73
N ILE A 491 11.97 -0.06 10.51
CA ILE A 491 12.17 -0.79 9.25
C ILE A 491 13.59 -0.64 8.72
N ASN A 492 14.19 0.56 8.80
CA ASN A 492 15.53 0.78 8.28
C ASN A 492 16.30 1.78 9.17
N GLU A 493 17.58 1.50 9.46
CA GLU A 493 18.45 2.41 10.22
C GLU A 493 18.63 3.75 9.49
N ASP A 494 18.64 3.74 8.14
CA ASP A 494 18.47 4.94 7.31
C ASP A 494 16.97 5.20 7.08
N TYR A 495 16.29 5.64 8.13
CA TYR A 495 14.84 5.77 8.17
C TYR A 495 14.26 6.63 7.03
N LYS A 496 15.03 7.58 6.47
CA LYS A 496 14.58 8.43 5.35
C LYS A 496 14.38 7.65 4.06
N ASN A 497 15.06 6.53 3.92
CA ASN A 497 14.99 5.63 2.79
C ASN A 497 14.23 4.34 3.10
N ALA A 498 13.63 4.23 4.30
CA ALA A 498 12.79 3.08 4.66
C ALA A 498 11.66 2.87 3.64
N SER A 499 11.55 1.66 3.13
CA SER A 499 10.70 1.34 1.99
C SER A 499 9.90 0.05 2.19
N LEU A 500 8.90 -0.16 1.34
CA LEU A 500 8.15 -1.40 1.27
C LEU A 500 9.07 -2.62 1.04
N THR A 501 10.16 -2.46 0.28
CA THR A 501 11.12 -3.56 0.07
C THR A 501 11.74 -3.98 1.41
N ASP A 502 12.15 -3.02 2.25
CA ASP A 502 12.70 -3.31 3.57
C ASP A 502 11.66 -4.00 4.47
N ALA A 503 10.40 -3.56 4.44
CA ALA A 503 9.33 -4.22 5.21
C ALA A 503 9.11 -5.68 4.77
N ILE A 504 9.20 -5.98 3.48
CA ILE A 504 9.13 -7.36 2.97
C ILE A 504 10.34 -8.18 3.45
N GLU A 505 11.54 -7.61 3.52
CA GLU A 505 12.71 -8.30 4.08
C GLU A 505 12.52 -8.61 5.59
N HIS A 506 11.85 -7.72 6.36
CA HIS A 506 11.44 -8.03 7.73
C HIS A 506 10.48 -9.22 7.77
N ILE A 507 9.46 -9.26 6.89
CA ILE A 507 8.54 -10.41 6.80
C ILE A 507 9.32 -11.69 6.50
N ASP A 508 10.18 -11.70 5.47
CA ASP A 508 11.00 -12.85 5.09
C ASP A 508 11.84 -13.37 6.28
N HIS A 509 12.50 -12.47 7.01
CA HIS A 509 13.31 -12.83 8.15
C HIS A 509 12.47 -13.43 9.30
N MET A 510 11.35 -12.76 9.64
CA MET A 510 10.47 -13.23 10.71
C MET A 510 9.84 -14.58 10.37
N VAL A 511 9.43 -14.80 9.11
CA VAL A 511 8.95 -16.11 8.64
C VAL A 511 10.03 -17.17 8.73
N LYS A 512 11.27 -16.84 8.38
CA LYS A 512 12.41 -17.78 8.51
C LYS A 512 12.68 -18.17 9.97
N VAL A 513 12.50 -17.26 10.93
CA VAL A 513 12.84 -17.46 12.34
C VAL A 513 11.69 -18.09 13.12
N ALA A 514 10.46 -17.57 12.96
CA ALA A 514 9.29 -17.97 13.73
C ALA A 514 8.39 -18.97 12.99
N GLY A 515 8.49 -19.04 11.66
CA GLY A 515 7.57 -19.79 10.81
C GLY A 515 6.41 -18.94 10.28
N ILE A 516 5.83 -19.41 9.17
CA ILE A 516 4.78 -18.70 8.44
C ILE A 516 3.50 -18.44 9.26
N ASP A 517 3.22 -19.28 10.26
CA ASP A 517 2.02 -19.21 11.09
C ASP A 517 2.09 -18.13 12.19
N HIS A 518 3.20 -17.39 12.28
CA HIS A 518 3.48 -16.49 13.40
C HIS A 518 3.83 -15.05 12.98
N VAL A 519 3.59 -14.68 11.72
CA VAL A 519 3.92 -13.37 11.15
C VAL A 519 2.68 -12.72 10.54
N GLY A 520 2.57 -11.40 10.65
CA GLY A 520 1.51 -10.61 10.03
C GLY A 520 1.92 -9.15 9.84
N ILE A 521 0.93 -8.25 9.69
CA ILE A 521 1.12 -6.84 9.37
C ILE A 521 0.36 -5.96 10.35
N GLY A 522 1.05 -4.95 10.91
CA GLY A 522 0.46 -3.94 11.79
C GLY A 522 1.11 -2.59 11.51
N SER A 523 0.43 -1.75 10.72
CA SER A 523 1.05 -0.60 10.04
C SER A 523 1.55 0.50 10.96
N ASP A 524 0.89 0.71 12.08
CA ASP A 524 1.05 1.91 12.92
C ASP A 524 0.66 3.20 12.15
N PHE A 525 -0.23 3.08 11.17
CA PHE A 525 -0.73 4.23 10.41
C PHE A 525 -1.48 5.20 11.32
N ASP A 526 -1.35 6.48 11.01
CA ASP A 526 -1.85 7.61 11.80
C ASP A 526 -1.15 7.78 13.18
N GLY A 527 -0.30 6.81 13.64
CA GLY A 527 0.55 6.89 14.82
C GLY A 527 2.02 7.22 14.54
N GLY A 528 2.38 7.15 13.27
CA GLY A 528 3.75 7.41 12.80
C GLY A 528 4.14 6.55 11.61
N GLY A 529 3.51 5.41 11.46
CA GLY A 529 3.73 4.48 10.35
C GLY A 529 3.53 5.12 8.99
N GLY A 530 4.20 4.55 8.00
CA GLY A 530 4.20 4.98 6.59
C GLY A 530 5.61 5.08 6.06
N ILE A 531 5.93 4.19 5.12
CA ILE A 531 7.23 4.04 4.47
C ILE A 531 7.10 4.25 2.97
N ILE A 532 8.21 4.49 2.30
CA ILE A 532 8.21 4.71 0.85
C ILE A 532 7.60 3.50 0.13
N GLY A 533 6.55 3.73 -0.66
CA GLY A 533 5.81 2.69 -1.38
C GLY A 533 4.74 1.96 -0.58
N CYS A 534 4.54 2.34 0.71
CA CYS A 534 3.39 1.94 1.51
C CYS A 534 3.09 3.03 2.55
N GLU A 535 2.39 4.07 2.12
CA GLU A 535 2.18 5.29 2.89
C GLU A 535 0.80 5.36 3.56
N SER A 536 -0.16 4.58 3.08
CA SER A 536 -1.52 4.49 3.61
C SER A 536 -2.23 3.23 3.10
N ASP A 537 -3.42 2.90 3.61
CA ASP A 537 -4.17 1.68 3.31
C ASP A 537 -4.31 1.37 1.81
N ASN A 538 -4.41 2.38 0.95
CA ASN A 538 -4.53 2.15 -0.49
C ASN A 538 -3.29 1.49 -1.11
N ASP A 539 -2.14 1.55 -0.44
CA ASP A 539 -0.91 0.93 -0.91
C ASP A 539 -0.76 -0.54 -0.46
N PHE A 540 -1.62 -1.04 0.40
CA PHE A 540 -1.53 -2.40 0.96
C PHE A 540 -1.55 -3.52 -0.07
N ILE A 541 -2.25 -3.33 -1.19
CA ILE A 541 -2.20 -4.28 -2.32
C ILE A 541 -0.75 -4.53 -2.80
N GLN A 542 0.15 -3.54 -2.65
CA GLN A 542 1.55 -3.66 -3.04
C GLN A 542 2.34 -4.63 -2.14
N ILE A 543 1.95 -4.80 -0.87
CA ILE A 543 2.51 -5.86 -0.02
C ILE A 543 2.24 -7.23 -0.65
N THR A 544 0.99 -7.49 -1.05
CA THR A 544 0.63 -8.74 -1.73
C THR A 544 1.37 -8.93 -3.04
N VAL A 545 1.47 -7.88 -3.86
CA VAL A 545 2.27 -7.92 -5.11
C VAL A 545 3.71 -8.31 -4.82
N LYS A 546 4.34 -7.73 -3.80
CA LYS A 546 5.72 -8.03 -3.42
C LYS A 546 5.89 -9.45 -2.87
N LEU A 547 4.95 -9.93 -2.07
CA LEU A 547 4.97 -11.32 -1.58
C LEU A 547 4.82 -12.33 -2.73
N ILE A 548 3.97 -12.06 -3.73
CA ILE A 548 3.88 -12.87 -4.94
C ILE A 548 5.22 -12.85 -5.72
N GLU A 549 5.84 -11.68 -5.89
CA GLU A 549 7.15 -11.54 -6.55
C GLU A 549 8.26 -12.30 -5.81
N LYS A 550 8.16 -12.47 -4.49
CA LYS A 550 9.06 -13.27 -3.65
C LYS A 550 8.76 -14.79 -3.70
N GLY A 551 7.63 -15.20 -4.27
CA GLY A 551 7.25 -16.59 -4.43
C GLY A 551 6.42 -17.18 -3.28
N TYR A 552 5.85 -16.36 -2.41
CA TYR A 552 4.88 -16.80 -1.40
C TYR A 552 3.62 -17.35 -2.08
N THR A 553 3.10 -18.45 -1.54
CA THR A 553 1.84 -19.04 -2.02
C THR A 553 0.64 -18.20 -1.55
N GLU A 554 -0.53 -18.41 -2.18
CA GLU A 554 -1.77 -17.76 -1.73
C GLU A 554 -2.10 -18.12 -0.26
N GLU A 555 -1.83 -19.36 0.15
CA GLU A 555 -2.01 -19.80 1.54
C GLU A 555 -1.09 -19.05 2.50
N ASP A 556 0.19 -18.87 2.17
CA ASP A 556 1.14 -18.11 2.98
C ASP A 556 0.71 -16.65 3.12
N ILE A 557 0.29 -16.03 2.00
CA ILE A 557 -0.19 -14.65 1.95
C ILE A 557 -1.46 -14.49 2.79
N ALA A 558 -2.39 -15.43 2.71
CA ALA A 558 -3.60 -15.43 3.53
C ALA A 558 -3.30 -15.52 5.04
N LYS A 559 -2.30 -16.30 5.44
CA LYS A 559 -1.82 -16.38 6.83
C LYS A 559 -1.26 -15.06 7.30
N ILE A 560 -0.37 -14.43 6.52
CA ILE A 560 0.26 -13.14 6.85
C ILE A 560 -0.79 -12.04 6.98
N TRP A 561 -1.77 -11.97 6.07
CA TRP A 561 -2.76 -10.88 6.07
C TRP A 561 -3.77 -10.95 7.20
N GLY A 562 -4.13 -12.14 7.66
CA GLY A 562 -5.16 -12.19 8.71
C GLY A 562 -5.34 -13.56 9.34
N GLY A 563 -5.03 -14.64 8.61
CA GLY A 563 -5.23 -16.01 9.08
C GLY A 563 -4.56 -16.28 10.43
N ASN A 564 -3.31 -15.84 10.58
CA ASN A 564 -2.56 -16.02 11.82
C ASN A 564 -3.16 -15.26 13.01
N LEU A 565 -3.55 -13.99 12.81
CA LEU A 565 -4.15 -13.19 13.87
C LEU A 565 -5.53 -13.71 14.26
N MET A 566 -6.36 -14.08 13.27
CA MET A 566 -7.70 -14.61 13.55
C MET A 566 -7.64 -15.95 14.29
N ARG A 567 -6.67 -16.82 13.97
CA ARG A 567 -6.38 -18.02 14.76
C ARG A 567 -6.07 -17.68 16.21
N VAL A 568 -5.18 -16.71 16.45
CA VAL A 568 -4.85 -16.28 17.83
C VAL A 568 -6.07 -15.70 18.54
N LEU A 569 -6.87 -14.88 17.87
CA LEU A 569 -8.11 -14.33 18.44
C LEU A 569 -9.07 -15.46 18.86
N ASP A 570 -9.29 -16.46 18.00
CA ASP A 570 -10.17 -17.60 18.30
C ASP A 570 -9.63 -18.43 19.49
N GLU A 571 -8.32 -18.71 19.55
CA GLU A 571 -7.68 -19.45 20.64
C GLU A 571 -7.76 -18.70 21.97
N VAL A 572 -7.54 -17.38 21.99
CA VAL A 572 -7.65 -16.54 23.18
C VAL A 572 -9.09 -16.52 23.69
N GLN A 573 -10.07 -16.37 22.81
CA GLN A 573 -11.49 -16.37 23.18
C GLN A 573 -11.94 -17.76 23.65
N ALA A 574 -11.45 -18.83 23.06
CA ALA A 574 -11.73 -20.20 23.51
C ALA A 574 -11.17 -20.48 24.92
N THR A 575 -9.98 -19.96 25.24
CA THR A 575 -9.37 -20.09 26.57
C THR A 575 -10.23 -19.49 27.67
N ALA A 576 -10.95 -18.38 27.40
CA ALA A 576 -11.90 -17.78 28.34
C ALA A 576 -13.15 -18.64 28.59
N SER A 577 -13.62 -19.34 27.56
CA SER A 577 -14.86 -20.10 27.58
C SER A 577 -14.78 -21.41 28.42
N VAL A 578 -13.59 -21.99 28.54
CA VAL A 578 -13.35 -23.29 29.23
C VAL A 578 -13.63 -23.20 30.76
N LYS A 579 -13.70 -22.00 31.35
CA LYS A 579 -13.88 -21.82 32.81
C LYS A 579 -15.30 -21.50 33.25
N THR A 580 -16.26 -21.49 32.33
CA THR A 580 -17.67 -21.19 32.66
C THR A 580 -18.53 -22.48 32.86
N LEU A 581 -17.90 -23.66 32.82
CA LEU A 581 -18.47 -24.97 33.15
C LEU A 581 -17.84 -25.50 34.45
#